data_a38137fcff7d0f7ce7e5d602f2703288
#
_entry.id   a38137fcff7d0f7ce7e5d602f2703288
#
_cell.length_a   1.000
_cell.length_b   1.000
_cell.length_c   1.000
_cell.angle_alpha   90.00
_cell.angle_beta   90.00
_cell.angle_gamma   90.00
#
_symmetry.space_group_name_H-M   'P 1'
#
loop_
_entity.id
_entity.type
_entity.pdbx_description
1 polymer ?
#
loop_
_entity_poly.entity_id
_entity_poly.type
_entity_poly.pdbx_seq_one_letter_code
_entity_poly.pdbx_strand_id
1 'polypeptide(L)'
;MKTDLKNTTFIIPLRIDTGDRLRNVILSTSYLLHNFDTTVMIKEVDSERRFETFALPIIERLVDTSNLVHIFEKDTRTDDAFHRTKVLNDMVMESSTDIVVNYDTDLILPIDSYIKAAQMLKEYDVVYPFRFGNHGERKVNLGF
;
A
#
# COMPACT_ATOMS: atom_id res chain seq x y z
N MET A 1 -16.33 -4.65 12.52
CA MET A 1 -15.74 -3.37 13.00
C MET A 1 -14.30 -3.27 12.52
N LYS A 2 -13.94 -2.13 11.96
CA LYS A 2 -12.58 -1.90 11.47
C LYS A 2 -11.64 -1.57 12.63
N THR A 3 -10.39 -2.01 12.53
CA THR A 3 -9.34 -1.60 13.47
C THR A 3 -8.95 -0.14 13.22
N ASP A 4 -8.84 0.63 14.29
CA ASP A 4 -8.49 2.06 14.20
C ASP A 4 -7.00 2.25 13.88
N LEU A 5 -6.73 2.75 12.69
CA LEU A 5 -5.43 3.21 12.19
C LEU A 5 -5.57 4.58 11.50
N LYS A 6 -6.45 5.46 12.03
CA LYS A 6 -6.74 6.78 11.43
C LYS A 6 -5.52 7.67 11.28
N ASN A 7 -4.53 7.49 12.17
CA ASN A 7 -3.28 8.25 12.11
C ASN A 7 -2.22 7.61 11.20
N THR A 8 -2.67 6.73 10.30
CA THR A 8 -1.79 5.97 9.40
C THR A 8 -2.23 6.14 7.96
N THR A 9 -1.27 6.38 7.07
CA THR A 9 -1.46 6.35 5.62
C THR A 9 -0.61 5.22 5.01
N PHE A 10 -1.26 4.31 4.32
CA PHE A 10 -0.57 3.32 3.48
C PHE A 10 -0.30 3.95 2.13
N ILE A 11 0.96 4.08 1.74
CA ILE A 11 1.36 4.65 0.46
C ILE A 11 1.76 3.54 -0.52
N ILE A 12 1.12 3.53 -1.68
CA ILE A 12 1.30 2.51 -2.72
C ILE A 12 1.70 3.21 -4.02
N PRO A 13 3.00 3.20 -4.37
CA PRO A 13 3.43 3.63 -5.70
C PRO A 13 3.04 2.55 -6.71
N LEU A 14 2.43 2.96 -7.82
CA LEU A 14 1.79 2.02 -8.74
C LEU A 14 2.13 2.30 -10.20
N ARG A 15 2.44 1.24 -10.92
CA ARG A 15 2.34 1.11 -12.37
C ARG A 15 1.75 -0.25 -12.69
N ILE A 16 0.66 -0.28 -13.43
CA ILE A 16 0.01 -1.54 -13.82
C ILE A 16 0.52 -1.95 -15.19
N ASP A 17 1.54 -2.80 -15.21
CA ASP A 17 2.17 -3.33 -16.42
C ASP A 17 1.84 -4.81 -16.66
N THR A 18 1.23 -5.48 -15.68
CA THR A 18 0.83 -6.89 -15.76
C THR A 18 -0.54 -7.12 -15.12
N GLY A 19 -1.19 -8.24 -15.52
CA GLY A 19 -2.44 -8.67 -14.88
C GLY A 19 -2.28 -9.03 -13.39
N ASP A 20 -1.10 -9.52 -13.02
CA ASP A 20 -0.80 -9.83 -11.61
C ASP A 20 -0.73 -8.57 -10.76
N ARG A 21 -0.13 -7.48 -11.24
CA ARG A 21 -0.12 -6.20 -10.54
C ARG A 21 -1.52 -5.60 -10.40
N LEU A 22 -2.35 -5.72 -11.43
CA LEU A 22 -3.74 -5.30 -11.35
C LEU A 22 -4.49 -6.09 -10.26
N ARG A 23 -4.35 -7.41 -10.25
CA ARG A 23 -4.98 -8.27 -9.24
C ARG A 23 -4.49 -7.94 -7.84
N ASN A 24 -3.18 -7.79 -7.68
CA ASN A 24 -2.54 -7.51 -6.40
C ASN A 24 -3.00 -6.17 -5.81
N VAL A 25 -3.07 -5.11 -6.60
CA VAL A 25 -3.54 -3.81 -6.10
C VAL A 25 -5.02 -3.84 -5.71
N ILE A 26 -5.86 -4.57 -6.43
CA ILE A 26 -7.27 -4.75 -6.08
C ILE A 26 -7.38 -5.46 -4.72
N LEU A 27 -6.68 -6.59 -4.56
CA LEU A 27 -6.75 -7.39 -3.34
C LEU A 27 -6.19 -6.65 -2.13
N SER A 28 -5.00 -6.07 -2.24
CA SER A 28 -4.34 -5.39 -1.12
C SER A 28 -5.08 -4.12 -0.69
N THR A 29 -5.53 -3.31 -1.63
CA THR A 29 -6.32 -2.11 -1.33
C THR A 29 -7.64 -2.47 -0.67
N SER A 30 -8.35 -3.46 -1.20
CA SER A 30 -9.61 -3.95 -0.61
C SER A 30 -9.39 -4.52 0.79
N TYR A 31 -8.31 -5.28 1.00
CA TYR A 31 -7.95 -5.82 2.31
C TYR A 31 -7.71 -4.71 3.35
N LEU A 32 -6.93 -3.71 3.00
CA LEU A 32 -6.63 -2.59 3.89
C LEU A 32 -7.90 -1.81 4.25
N LEU A 33 -8.69 -1.42 3.26
CA LEU A 33 -9.91 -0.64 3.47
C LEU A 33 -11.03 -1.43 4.15
N HIS A 34 -11.06 -2.75 4.01
CA HIS A 34 -12.02 -3.59 4.71
C HIS A 34 -11.71 -3.73 6.20
N ASN A 35 -10.44 -3.92 6.55
CA ASN A 35 -10.04 -4.27 7.91
C ASN A 35 -9.67 -3.07 8.78
N PHE A 36 -9.23 -1.96 8.18
CA PHE A 36 -8.70 -0.82 8.90
C PHE A 36 -9.47 0.47 8.61
N ASP A 37 -9.66 1.28 9.64
CA ASP A 37 -10.04 2.68 9.50
C ASP A 37 -8.74 3.49 9.33
N THR A 38 -8.34 3.69 8.08
CA THR A 38 -7.03 4.21 7.67
C THR A 38 -7.15 4.95 6.35
N THR A 39 -6.15 5.69 5.96
CA THR A 39 -6.02 6.24 4.61
C THR A 39 -5.16 5.32 3.74
N VAL A 40 -5.64 4.98 2.56
CA VAL A 40 -4.86 4.32 1.52
C VAL A 40 -4.63 5.30 0.37
N MET A 41 -3.38 5.64 0.13
CA MET A 41 -2.98 6.55 -0.94
C MET A 41 -2.29 5.75 -2.05
N ILE A 42 -2.81 5.86 -3.26
CA ILE A 42 -2.23 5.23 -4.45
C ILE A 42 -1.77 6.34 -5.39
N LYS A 43 -0.51 6.33 -5.76
CA LYS A 43 0.02 7.20 -6.81
C LYS A 43 0.44 6.36 -8.01
N GLU A 44 -0.36 6.48 -9.07
CA GLU A 44 -0.11 5.84 -10.34
C GLU A 44 0.73 6.76 -11.23
N VAL A 45 1.88 6.27 -11.68
CA VAL A 45 2.74 6.95 -12.65
C VAL A 45 2.81 6.07 -13.89
N ASP A 46 2.03 6.41 -14.90
CA ASP A 46 1.85 5.59 -16.10
C ASP A 46 1.53 6.48 -17.32
N SER A 47 1.57 5.91 -18.50
CA SER A 47 1.11 6.54 -19.72
C SER A 47 -0.42 6.70 -19.78
N GLU A 48 -1.16 5.84 -19.08
CA GLU A 48 -2.62 5.78 -19.05
C GLU A 48 -3.15 5.56 -17.63
N ARG A 49 -4.39 5.98 -17.38
CA ARG A 49 -5.11 5.83 -16.11
C ARG A 49 -5.66 4.41 -15.93
N ARG A 50 -4.82 3.45 -15.65
CA ARG A 50 -5.23 2.04 -15.57
C ARG A 50 -5.89 1.68 -14.25
N PHE A 51 -5.47 2.29 -13.15
CA PHE A 51 -6.10 2.08 -11.85
C PHE A 51 -7.56 2.52 -11.87
N GLU A 52 -7.84 3.72 -12.31
CA GLU A 52 -9.20 4.27 -12.41
C GLU A 52 -10.09 3.44 -13.35
N THR A 53 -9.51 2.95 -14.46
CA THR A 53 -10.25 2.22 -15.48
C THR A 53 -10.51 0.76 -15.08
N PHE A 54 -9.53 0.07 -14.52
CA PHE A 54 -9.59 -1.38 -14.33
C PHE A 54 -9.67 -1.84 -12.88
N ALA A 55 -9.11 -1.10 -11.92
CA ALA A 55 -9.05 -1.51 -10.52
C ALA A 55 -10.17 -0.86 -9.69
N LEU A 56 -10.32 0.45 -9.77
CA LEU A 56 -11.24 1.20 -8.93
C LEU A 56 -12.69 0.71 -9.02
N PRO A 57 -13.28 0.42 -10.19
CA PRO A 57 -14.65 -0.08 -10.27
C PRO A 57 -14.87 -1.41 -9.55
N ILE A 58 -13.84 -2.24 -9.45
CA ILE A 58 -13.91 -3.51 -8.73
C ILE A 58 -13.80 -3.25 -7.23
N ILE A 59 -12.87 -2.41 -6.80
CA ILE A 59 -12.66 -2.07 -5.39
C ILE A 59 -13.93 -1.44 -4.80
N GLU A 60 -14.58 -0.51 -5.52
CA GLU A 60 -15.83 0.15 -5.11
C GLU A 60 -16.99 -0.81 -4.88
N ARG A 61 -16.99 -1.97 -5.55
CA ARG A 61 -17.98 -3.03 -5.33
C ARG A 61 -17.68 -3.88 -4.10
N LEU A 62 -16.43 -3.91 -3.64
CA LEU A 62 -15.99 -4.77 -2.56
C LEU A 62 -15.97 -4.06 -1.22
N VAL A 63 -15.61 -2.78 -1.19
CA VAL A 63 -15.38 -2.03 0.04
C VAL A 63 -15.79 -0.57 -0.11
N ASP A 64 -15.97 0.11 1.04
CA ASP A 64 -16.10 1.56 1.10
C ASP A 64 -14.76 2.22 0.75
N THR A 65 -14.76 3.10 -0.23
CA THR A 65 -13.58 3.79 -0.76
C THR A 65 -13.44 5.23 -0.29
N SER A 66 -14.20 5.66 0.72
CA SER A 66 -14.18 7.04 1.23
C SER A 66 -12.79 7.48 1.72
N ASN A 67 -11.97 6.55 2.18
CA ASN A 67 -10.60 6.77 2.64
C ASN A 67 -9.53 6.39 1.61
N LEU A 68 -9.91 6.18 0.36
CA LEU A 68 -8.99 5.94 -0.74
C LEU A 68 -8.64 7.24 -1.44
N VAL A 69 -7.35 7.54 -1.53
CA VAL A 69 -6.82 8.68 -2.29
C VAL A 69 -6.08 8.15 -3.50
N HIS A 70 -6.51 8.54 -4.69
CA HIS A 70 -5.86 8.17 -5.94
C HIS A 70 -5.29 9.41 -6.62
N ILE A 71 -4.01 9.35 -6.93
CA ILE A 71 -3.27 10.39 -7.64
C ILE A 71 -2.71 9.77 -8.92
N PHE A 72 -2.96 10.42 -10.05
CA PHE A 72 -2.39 10.03 -11.33
C PHE A 72 -1.40 11.08 -11.81
N GLU A 73 -0.20 10.63 -12.17
CA GLU A 73 0.81 11.42 -12.85
C GLU A 73 1.14 10.77 -14.20
N LYS A 74 0.92 11.51 -15.27
CA LYS A 74 1.23 11.00 -16.61
C LYS A 74 2.74 10.91 -16.80
N ASP A 75 3.22 9.70 -17.07
CA ASP A 75 4.61 9.48 -17.41
C ASP A 75 4.86 9.82 -18.88
N THR A 76 5.64 10.86 -19.10
CA THR A 76 6.02 11.33 -20.44
C THR A 76 7.46 11.00 -20.79
N ARG A 77 8.17 10.25 -19.93
CA ARG A 77 9.56 9.88 -20.15
C ARG A 77 9.68 8.82 -21.22
N THR A 78 10.83 8.79 -21.86
CA THR A 78 11.16 7.81 -22.93
C THR A 78 11.83 6.56 -22.39
N ASP A 79 12.29 6.58 -21.12
CA ASP A 79 12.76 5.38 -20.44
C ASP A 79 11.58 4.62 -19.82
N ASP A 80 11.60 3.31 -19.85
CA ASP A 80 10.58 2.47 -19.25
C ASP A 80 10.77 2.30 -17.73
N ALA A 81 11.68 3.07 -17.12
CA ALA A 81 12.00 2.94 -15.71
C ALA A 81 10.90 3.53 -14.81
N PHE A 82 10.48 2.75 -13.83
CA PHE A 82 9.62 3.22 -12.76
C PHE A 82 10.46 3.73 -11.59
N HIS A 83 10.50 5.04 -11.39
CA HIS A 83 11.29 5.70 -10.36
C HIS A 83 10.59 5.63 -8.98
N ARG A 84 10.51 4.44 -8.42
CA ARG A 84 9.79 4.13 -7.20
C ARG A 84 10.17 5.04 -6.04
N THR A 85 11.45 5.27 -5.81
CA THR A 85 11.94 6.10 -4.69
C THR A 85 11.44 7.54 -4.79
N LYS A 86 11.47 8.14 -5.99
CA LYS A 86 10.93 9.48 -6.20
C LYS A 86 9.43 9.54 -5.89
N VAL A 87 8.68 8.56 -6.40
CA VAL A 87 7.23 8.49 -6.17
C VAL A 87 6.92 8.35 -4.68
N LEU A 88 7.66 7.50 -3.96
CA LEU A 88 7.52 7.33 -2.51
C LEU A 88 7.81 8.61 -1.75
N ASN A 89 8.88 9.32 -2.09
CA ASN A 89 9.22 10.60 -1.45
C ASN A 89 8.11 11.65 -1.64
N ASP A 90 7.58 11.75 -2.86
CA ASP A 90 6.47 12.65 -3.15
C ASP A 90 5.23 12.28 -2.31
N MET A 91 4.92 10.99 -2.18
CA MET A 91 3.76 10.50 -1.43
C MET A 91 3.90 10.74 0.08
N VAL A 92 5.09 10.57 0.64
CA VAL A 92 5.36 10.92 2.05
C VAL A 92 5.06 12.38 2.32
N MET A 93 5.49 13.27 1.42
CA MET A 93 5.23 14.71 1.54
C MET A 93 3.75 15.08 1.38
N GLU A 94 3.00 14.30 0.64
CA GLU A 94 1.55 14.49 0.44
C GLU A 94 0.71 13.90 1.60
N SER A 95 1.28 12.99 2.40
CA SER A 95 0.60 12.40 3.54
C SER A 95 0.40 13.39 4.68
N SER A 96 -0.78 13.38 5.31
CA SER A 96 -1.13 14.23 6.44
C SER A 96 -1.16 13.50 7.78
N THR A 97 -0.82 12.23 7.82
CA THR A 97 -0.81 11.41 9.03
C THR A 97 0.60 11.26 9.61
N ASP A 98 0.71 11.02 10.92
CA ASP A 98 2.01 10.87 11.58
C ASP A 98 2.72 9.57 11.23
N ILE A 99 1.95 8.53 10.86
CA ILE A 99 2.49 7.23 10.46
C ILE A 99 2.28 7.07 8.95
N VAL A 100 3.36 6.73 8.26
CA VAL A 100 3.35 6.40 6.83
C VAL A 100 3.89 4.99 6.64
N VAL A 101 3.12 4.17 5.94
CA VAL A 101 3.49 2.78 5.64
C VAL A 101 3.83 2.66 4.16
N ASN A 102 5.09 2.39 3.86
CA ASN A 102 5.48 1.98 2.51
C ASN A 102 4.96 0.55 2.28
N TYR A 103 4.00 0.42 1.38
CA TYR A 103 3.26 -0.82 1.20
C TYR A 103 3.43 -1.41 -0.20
N ASP A 104 3.81 -2.68 -0.25
CA ASP A 104 3.89 -3.46 -1.48
C ASP A 104 2.58 -4.21 -1.71
N THR A 105 2.06 -4.18 -2.94
CA THR A 105 0.75 -4.76 -3.27
C THR A 105 0.70 -6.28 -3.24
N ASP A 106 1.83 -6.95 -3.24
CA ASP A 106 1.97 -8.41 -3.17
C ASP A 106 2.15 -8.94 -1.75
N LEU A 107 2.00 -8.08 -0.73
CA LEU A 107 2.16 -8.41 0.67
C LEU A 107 0.86 -8.21 1.43
N ILE A 108 0.36 -9.26 2.07
CA ILE A 108 -0.73 -9.21 3.04
C ILE A 108 -0.26 -9.92 4.31
N LEU A 109 -0.25 -9.20 5.42
CA LEU A 109 0.11 -9.70 6.72
C LEU A 109 -1.13 -9.96 7.58
N PRO A 110 -1.04 -10.77 8.63
CA PRO A 110 -2.09 -10.86 9.64
C PRO A 110 -2.40 -9.50 10.26
N ILE A 111 -3.66 -9.25 10.59
CA ILE A 111 -4.12 -7.96 11.15
C ILE A 111 -3.29 -7.56 12.38
N ASP A 112 -2.98 -8.51 13.25
CA ASP A 112 -2.19 -8.27 14.46
C ASP A 112 -0.79 -7.72 14.17
N SER A 113 -0.20 -8.04 13.03
CA SER A 113 1.10 -7.51 12.64
C SER A 113 1.07 -5.99 12.43
N TYR A 114 0.00 -5.48 11.82
CA TYR A 114 -0.19 -4.04 11.63
C TYR A 114 -0.45 -3.32 12.95
N ILE A 115 -1.27 -3.92 13.83
CA ILE A 115 -1.58 -3.36 15.16
C ILE A 115 -0.31 -3.26 16.00
N LYS A 116 0.49 -4.33 16.07
CA LYS A 116 1.74 -4.34 16.81
C LYS A 116 2.75 -3.35 16.25
N ALA A 117 2.88 -3.25 14.93
CA ALA A 117 3.76 -2.28 14.30
C ALA A 117 3.38 -0.85 14.66
N ALA A 118 2.09 -0.50 14.62
CA ALA A 118 1.61 0.81 15.01
C ALA A 118 1.88 1.12 16.48
N GLN A 119 1.75 0.14 17.37
CA GLN A 119 2.08 0.29 18.80
C GLN A 119 3.58 0.51 19.02
N MET A 120 4.43 -0.23 18.31
CA MET A 120 5.90 -0.12 18.42
C MET A 120 6.41 1.22 17.91
N LEU A 121 5.75 1.88 16.99
CA LEU A 121 6.10 3.23 16.50
C LEU A 121 5.94 4.33 17.56
N LYS A 122 5.38 4.05 18.73
CA LYS A 122 5.42 4.95 19.89
C LYS A 122 6.81 5.01 20.53
N GLU A 123 7.65 4.00 20.31
CA GLU A 123 8.99 3.88 20.90
C GLU A 123 10.10 3.88 19.84
N TYR A 124 9.78 3.51 18.60
CA TYR A 124 10.74 3.38 17.51
C TYR A 124 10.35 4.26 16.32
N ASP A 125 11.32 4.83 15.66
CA ASP A 125 11.10 5.67 14.48
C ASP A 125 10.73 4.85 13.23
N VAL A 126 11.20 3.61 13.14
CA VAL A 126 10.95 2.69 12.01
C VAL A 126 10.64 1.30 12.54
N VAL A 127 9.60 0.70 12.03
CA VAL A 127 9.21 -0.69 12.34
C VAL A 127 8.94 -1.48 11.07
N TYR A 128 9.52 -2.68 10.99
CA TYR A 128 9.19 -3.67 9.98
C TYR A 128 8.20 -4.66 10.58
N PRO A 129 6.94 -4.75 10.09
CA PRO A 129 5.89 -5.56 10.68
C PRO A 129 6.02 -7.06 10.36
N PHE A 130 7.23 -7.53 10.21
CA PHE A 130 7.55 -8.93 9.92
C PHE A 130 8.93 -9.30 10.46
N ARG A 131 9.15 -10.59 10.58
CA ARG A 131 10.46 -11.17 10.88
C ARG A 131 10.82 -12.23 9.85
N PHE A 132 12.09 -12.43 9.63
CA PHE A 132 12.57 -13.56 8.83
C PHE A 132 12.67 -14.80 9.73
N GLY A 133 11.99 -15.86 9.32
CA GLY A 133 12.14 -17.18 9.89
C GLY A 133 12.93 -18.09 8.95
N ASN A 134 13.63 -19.06 9.50
CA ASN A 134 14.22 -20.14 8.71
C ASN A 134 13.25 -21.31 8.65
N HIS A 135 12.91 -21.72 7.43
CA HIS A 135 12.18 -22.95 7.19
C HIS A 135 13.09 -23.85 6.35
N GLY A 136 13.88 -24.66 7.03
CA GLY A 136 15.00 -25.35 6.38
C GLY A 136 16.05 -24.33 5.91
N GLU A 137 16.41 -24.36 4.63
CA GLU A 137 17.38 -23.42 4.04
C GLU A 137 16.76 -22.12 3.50
N ARG A 138 15.44 -21.94 3.62
CA ARG A 138 14.73 -20.77 3.10
C ARG A 138 14.35 -19.80 4.20
N LYS A 139 14.60 -18.53 3.95
CA LYS A 139 14.06 -17.44 4.78
C LYS A 139 12.65 -17.12 4.31
N VAL A 140 11.71 -17.08 5.24
CA VAL A 140 10.32 -16.67 4.98
C VAL A 140 9.91 -15.53 5.91
N ASN A 141 9.06 -14.65 5.42
CA ASN A 141 8.43 -13.61 6.22
C ASN A 141 7.32 -14.24 7.06
N LEU A 142 7.38 -14.10 8.36
CA LEU A 142 6.42 -14.71 9.28
C LEU A 142 5.56 -13.66 9.94
N GLY A 143 5.40 -12.53 9.63
CA GLY A 143 4.63 -11.55 10.42
C GLY A 143 4.94 -11.59 11.93
N PHE A 144 4.58 -10.62 12.63
CA PHE A 144 4.77 -10.59 14.10
C PHE A 144 3.96 -11.65 14.84
#